data_5e8640e637899a8a51687a146fc04ae6
#
_entry.id   5e8640e637899a8a51687a146fc04ae6
#
_cell.length_a   1.000
_cell.length_b   1.000
_cell.length_c   1.000
_cell.angle_alpha   90.00
_cell.angle_beta   90.00
_cell.angle_gamma   90.00
#
_symmetry.space_group_name_H-M   'P 1'
#
loop_
_entity.id
_entity.type
_entity.pdbx_description
1 polymer ?
#
loop_
_entity_poly.entity_id
_entity_poly.type
_entity_poly.pdbx_seq_one_letter_code
_entity_poly.pdbx_strand_id
1 'polypeptide(L)'
;MTTPTSKPLVIVESPAKAKTIGSLLGANFDVLASVGHIADLPSKGMAVDVDNHFKPTYELTERGAKVIKELRALAKKASAIYLATDEDREGEAISWHLIENLKSAIKPGVPVHRVVFHEITKTAIDHAFATPRGLDYGLVDAAETRRILDRLFGYEVSPVLWRKVNRGLSAGRVQSPTVRLIVERETDRIAFVSAGYWGLDLLSATSPSFKAALLEVDGQRIATGKDFDSFGKVKAGVVVLTESVVMSLVDRLHSATINVRSVEDKPYRSSPKPPFITSTLQQEAGRKLRLSAQQVMRTAQGLYEGGFITYMRTDSVTLADEALTEVRTQIRKDYGADYVPDSPRRYANKVKNAQEAHEAIRPTLPMRSPESLSSQINGPAMVLYRLIWQRTLASQMPDAAGVTVSIRLGGIAAASASVTANDCEFAASGTTI
;
A
#
# COMPACT_ATOMS: atom_id res chain seq x y z
N MET A 1 -49.12 3.84 -28.80
CA MET A 1 -47.68 3.64 -28.98
C MET A 1 -46.98 4.56 -27.99
N THR A 2 -46.55 4.04 -26.83
CA THR A 2 -45.77 4.80 -25.87
C THR A 2 -44.43 5.12 -26.50
N THR A 3 -44.12 6.40 -26.66
CA THR A 3 -42.81 6.90 -27.09
C THR A 3 -41.76 6.22 -26.18
N PRO A 4 -40.69 5.60 -26.69
CA PRO A 4 -39.66 5.03 -25.84
C PRO A 4 -39.08 6.16 -25.01
N THR A 5 -39.30 6.09 -23.70
CA THR A 5 -38.72 7.04 -22.73
C THR A 5 -37.20 6.97 -22.88
N SER A 6 -36.63 8.10 -23.28
CA SER A 6 -35.19 8.27 -23.41
C SER A 6 -34.53 7.98 -22.08
N LYS A 7 -33.66 6.98 -21.99
CA LYS A 7 -32.92 6.59 -20.75
C LYS A 7 -31.68 7.43 -20.56
N PRO A 8 -31.25 7.68 -19.33
CA PRO A 8 -29.92 8.20 -19.06
C PRO A 8 -28.85 7.19 -19.44
N LEU A 9 -27.72 7.69 -19.99
CA LEU A 9 -26.54 6.91 -20.32
C LEU A 9 -25.49 7.07 -19.22
N VAL A 10 -25.02 5.96 -18.65
CA VAL A 10 -23.93 5.91 -17.66
C VAL A 10 -22.70 5.30 -18.32
N ILE A 11 -21.58 5.99 -18.25
CA ILE A 11 -20.31 5.53 -18.84
C ILE A 11 -19.30 5.30 -17.74
N VAL A 12 -18.75 4.07 -17.68
CA VAL A 12 -17.73 3.62 -16.72
C VAL A 12 -16.48 3.14 -17.47
N GLU A 13 -15.36 2.85 -16.77
CA GLU A 13 -14.13 2.45 -17.45
C GLU A 13 -14.11 0.98 -17.88
N SER A 14 -14.71 0.08 -17.09
CA SER A 14 -14.56 -1.36 -17.30
C SER A 14 -15.88 -2.10 -17.47
N PRO A 15 -15.91 -3.20 -18.25
CA PRO A 15 -17.10 -4.04 -18.38
C PRO A 15 -17.56 -4.66 -17.03
N ALA A 16 -16.63 -4.93 -16.11
CA ALA A 16 -16.96 -5.45 -14.77
C ALA A 16 -17.74 -4.42 -13.98
N LYS A 17 -17.30 -3.14 -13.96
CA LYS A 17 -18.03 -2.03 -13.37
C LYS A 17 -19.41 -1.84 -14.04
N ALA A 18 -19.47 -1.89 -15.37
CA ALA A 18 -20.73 -1.75 -16.09
C ALA A 18 -21.76 -2.80 -15.65
N LYS A 19 -21.32 -4.05 -15.45
CA LYS A 19 -22.17 -5.12 -14.94
C LYS A 19 -22.64 -4.86 -13.52
N THR A 20 -21.73 -4.52 -12.60
CA THR A 20 -22.04 -4.30 -11.18
C THR A 20 -22.94 -3.08 -11.01
N ILE A 21 -22.58 -1.93 -11.60
CA ILE A 21 -23.35 -0.68 -11.51
C ILE A 21 -24.70 -0.83 -12.23
N GLY A 22 -24.73 -1.48 -13.40
CA GLY A 22 -25.97 -1.74 -14.11
C GLY A 22 -26.97 -2.56 -13.30
N SER A 23 -26.50 -3.56 -12.54
CA SER A 23 -27.36 -4.32 -11.64
C SER A 23 -27.91 -3.49 -10.47
N LEU A 24 -27.14 -2.49 -9.98
CA LEU A 24 -27.55 -1.60 -8.89
C LEU A 24 -28.51 -0.50 -9.35
N LEU A 25 -28.33 0.03 -10.57
CA LEU A 25 -29.18 1.08 -11.15
C LEU A 25 -30.48 0.54 -11.77
N GLY A 26 -30.48 -0.74 -12.19
CA GLY A 26 -31.62 -1.39 -12.80
C GLY A 26 -31.88 -0.97 -14.25
N ALA A 27 -33.04 -1.37 -14.78
CA ALA A 27 -33.38 -1.25 -16.21
C ALA A 27 -33.65 0.18 -16.72
N ASN A 28 -33.65 1.18 -15.85
CA ASN A 28 -33.93 2.58 -16.21
C ASN A 28 -32.72 3.33 -16.78
N PHE A 29 -31.53 2.74 -16.73
CA PHE A 29 -30.29 3.31 -17.22
C PHE A 29 -29.65 2.41 -18.29
N ASP A 30 -29.01 3.03 -19.27
CA ASP A 30 -28.11 2.35 -20.19
C ASP A 30 -26.68 2.49 -19.65
N VAL A 31 -26.05 1.38 -19.24
CA VAL A 31 -24.72 1.40 -18.62
C VAL A 31 -23.71 0.74 -19.56
N LEU A 32 -22.71 1.50 -20.01
CA LEU A 32 -21.66 1.01 -20.91
C LEU A 32 -20.26 1.32 -20.37
N ALA A 33 -19.27 0.53 -20.83
CA ALA A 33 -17.88 0.74 -20.51
C ALA A 33 -17.12 1.44 -21.64
N SER A 34 -16.24 2.39 -21.32
CA SER A 34 -15.26 2.98 -22.24
C SER A 34 -14.10 2.03 -22.56
N VAL A 35 -13.92 0.99 -21.75
CA VAL A 35 -12.82 0.01 -21.82
C VAL A 35 -11.45 0.69 -21.72
N GLY A 36 -11.30 1.58 -20.74
CA GLY A 36 -10.11 2.38 -20.45
C GLY A 36 -10.05 3.67 -21.28
N HIS A 37 -8.83 4.12 -21.57
CA HIS A 37 -8.61 5.33 -22.37
C HIS A 37 -9.08 5.16 -23.82
N ILE A 38 -9.96 6.04 -24.27
CA ILE A 38 -10.48 6.06 -25.65
C ILE A 38 -9.57 6.83 -26.61
N ALA A 39 -8.80 7.79 -26.10
CA ALA A 39 -7.86 8.60 -26.86
C ALA A 39 -6.49 8.61 -26.17
N ASP A 40 -5.43 8.74 -26.95
CA ASP A 40 -4.06 8.86 -26.47
C ASP A 40 -3.22 9.69 -27.46
N LEU A 41 -2.01 10.09 -27.04
CA LEU A 41 -1.05 10.69 -27.95
C LEU A 41 -0.66 9.67 -29.03
N PRO A 42 -0.51 10.07 -30.31
CA PRO A 42 -0.03 9.21 -31.38
C PRO A 42 1.18 8.38 -30.99
N SER A 43 1.25 7.14 -31.45
CA SER A 43 2.37 6.24 -31.13
C SER A 43 3.70 6.70 -31.72
N LYS A 44 3.66 7.53 -32.78
CA LYS A 44 4.82 8.08 -33.47
C LYS A 44 4.85 9.61 -33.34
N GLY A 45 6.07 10.16 -33.30
CA GLY A 45 6.27 11.60 -33.21
C GLY A 45 6.11 12.16 -31.80
N MET A 46 6.48 13.42 -31.62
CA MET A 46 6.39 14.11 -30.33
C MET A 46 4.94 14.27 -29.87
N ALA A 47 4.05 14.65 -30.80
CA ALA A 47 2.62 14.89 -30.54
C ALA A 47 2.33 15.92 -29.44
N VAL A 48 3.32 16.71 -29.08
CA VAL A 48 3.26 17.82 -28.11
C VAL A 48 3.92 19.02 -28.78
N ASP A 49 3.17 20.11 -28.94
CA ASP A 49 3.66 21.36 -29.51
C ASP A 49 4.32 22.20 -28.40
N VAL A 50 5.65 22.11 -28.34
CA VAL A 50 6.46 22.76 -27.29
C VAL A 50 6.37 24.29 -27.37
N ASP A 51 6.28 24.83 -28.59
CA ASP A 51 6.24 26.27 -28.84
C ASP A 51 4.87 26.90 -28.57
N ASN A 52 3.83 26.04 -28.51
CA ASN A 52 2.44 26.44 -28.25
C ASN A 52 1.95 25.87 -26.91
N HIS A 53 2.57 26.33 -25.81
CA HIS A 53 2.19 25.96 -24.43
C HIS A 53 2.10 24.46 -24.17
N PHE A 54 2.94 23.65 -24.83
CA PHE A 54 2.97 22.19 -24.72
C PHE A 54 1.65 21.50 -25.11
N LYS A 55 0.90 22.12 -26.04
CA LYS A 55 -0.41 21.62 -26.46
C LYS A 55 -0.29 20.19 -27.02
N PRO A 56 -0.99 19.21 -26.41
CA PRO A 56 -0.98 17.83 -26.92
C PRO A 56 -1.93 17.65 -28.11
N THR A 57 -1.59 16.72 -28.98
CA THR A 57 -2.49 16.23 -30.04
C THR A 57 -2.93 14.83 -29.70
N TYR A 58 -4.22 14.62 -29.50
CA TYR A 58 -4.81 13.32 -29.18
C TYR A 58 -5.45 12.68 -30.41
N GLU A 59 -5.37 11.37 -30.52
CA GLU A 59 -6.09 10.56 -31.49
C GLU A 59 -6.86 9.44 -30.79
N LEU A 60 -7.97 9.00 -31.39
CA LEU A 60 -8.70 7.85 -30.89
C LEU A 60 -7.85 6.59 -31.07
N THR A 61 -7.74 5.79 -30.01
CA THR A 61 -7.16 4.45 -30.13
C THR A 61 -8.07 3.57 -31.03
N GLU A 62 -7.53 2.52 -31.63
CA GLU A 62 -8.32 1.60 -32.44
C GLU A 62 -9.55 1.05 -31.70
N ARG A 63 -9.36 0.69 -30.44
CA ARG A 63 -10.44 0.25 -29.54
C ARG A 63 -11.39 1.41 -29.20
N GLY A 64 -10.83 2.57 -28.90
CA GLY A 64 -11.58 3.78 -28.57
C GLY A 64 -12.53 4.19 -29.71
N ALA A 65 -12.09 4.10 -30.95
CA ALA A 65 -12.93 4.40 -32.11
C ALA A 65 -14.18 3.50 -32.22
N LYS A 66 -14.03 2.21 -31.89
CA LYS A 66 -15.18 1.26 -31.88
C LYS A 66 -16.15 1.62 -30.75
N VAL A 67 -15.65 1.83 -29.55
CA VAL A 67 -16.44 2.19 -28.36
C VAL A 67 -17.15 3.53 -28.55
N ILE A 68 -16.47 4.55 -29.06
CA ILE A 68 -17.06 5.88 -29.30
C ILE A 68 -18.20 5.79 -30.36
N LYS A 69 -18.10 4.92 -31.33
CA LYS A 69 -19.19 4.70 -32.30
C LYS A 69 -20.47 4.21 -31.61
N GLU A 70 -20.35 3.26 -30.70
CA GLU A 70 -21.48 2.73 -29.91
C GLU A 70 -22.03 3.80 -28.94
N LEU A 71 -21.15 4.46 -28.19
CA LEU A 71 -21.52 5.50 -27.23
C LEU A 71 -22.22 6.68 -27.94
N ARG A 72 -21.78 7.09 -29.13
CA ARG A 72 -22.45 8.13 -29.91
C ARG A 72 -23.89 7.75 -30.31
N ALA A 73 -24.14 6.48 -30.63
CA ALA A 73 -25.48 6.01 -30.96
C ALA A 73 -26.44 6.11 -29.75
N LEU A 74 -25.95 5.86 -28.56
CA LEU A 74 -26.73 6.00 -27.33
C LEU A 74 -26.83 7.46 -26.85
N ALA A 75 -25.75 8.23 -26.92
CA ALA A 75 -25.73 9.64 -26.52
C ALA A 75 -26.76 10.47 -27.32
N LYS A 76 -26.98 10.16 -28.60
CA LYS A 76 -28.05 10.79 -29.44
C LYS A 76 -29.45 10.61 -28.88
N LYS A 77 -29.70 9.57 -28.09
CA LYS A 77 -31.01 9.21 -27.56
C LYS A 77 -31.10 9.43 -26.04
N ALA A 78 -29.99 9.70 -25.36
CA ALA A 78 -29.91 9.81 -23.91
C ALA A 78 -30.68 11.04 -23.41
N SER A 79 -31.35 10.89 -22.26
CA SER A 79 -31.98 12.00 -21.52
C SER A 79 -30.98 12.77 -20.66
N ALA A 80 -29.92 12.11 -20.20
CA ALA A 80 -28.79 12.65 -19.47
C ALA A 80 -27.58 11.74 -19.70
N ILE A 81 -26.37 12.26 -19.49
CA ILE A 81 -25.12 11.47 -19.52
C ILE A 81 -24.43 11.57 -18.17
N TYR A 82 -24.10 10.42 -17.60
CA TYR A 82 -23.35 10.32 -16.36
C TYR A 82 -22.01 9.67 -16.62
N LEU A 83 -20.93 10.38 -16.28
CA LEU A 83 -19.56 9.89 -16.36
C LEU A 83 -19.18 9.35 -14.99
N ALA A 84 -19.18 8.03 -14.86
CA ALA A 84 -18.98 7.28 -13.60
C ALA A 84 -17.65 6.53 -13.60
N THR A 85 -16.60 7.21 -14.08
CA THR A 85 -15.22 6.72 -14.06
C THR A 85 -14.63 6.84 -12.65
N ASP A 86 -13.45 6.21 -12.38
CA ASP A 86 -12.78 6.26 -11.09
C ASP A 86 -12.58 7.70 -10.60
N GLU A 87 -12.46 7.88 -9.32
CA GLU A 87 -12.32 9.19 -8.68
C GLU A 87 -10.91 9.78 -8.77
N ASP A 88 -9.99 9.07 -9.42
CA ASP A 88 -8.63 9.55 -9.61
C ASP A 88 -8.48 10.42 -10.88
N ARG A 89 -7.29 11.02 -11.03
CA ARG A 89 -6.97 11.88 -12.20
C ARG A 89 -7.07 11.14 -13.54
N GLU A 90 -6.84 9.82 -13.57
CA GLU A 90 -6.97 9.01 -14.78
C GLU A 90 -8.45 8.89 -15.19
N GLY A 91 -9.33 8.64 -14.22
CA GLY A 91 -10.78 8.62 -14.45
C GLY A 91 -11.32 9.98 -14.87
N GLU A 92 -10.80 11.08 -14.34
CA GLU A 92 -11.19 12.41 -14.73
C GLU A 92 -10.79 12.73 -16.19
N ALA A 93 -9.55 12.34 -16.58
CA ALA A 93 -9.09 12.48 -17.97
C ALA A 93 -9.88 11.60 -18.96
N ILE A 94 -10.25 10.38 -18.55
CA ILE A 94 -11.13 9.53 -19.37
C ILE A 94 -12.47 10.20 -19.57
N SER A 95 -13.07 10.76 -18.52
CA SER A 95 -14.33 11.51 -18.59
C SER A 95 -14.24 12.71 -19.52
N TRP A 96 -13.14 13.47 -19.44
CA TRP A 96 -12.90 14.60 -20.34
C TRP A 96 -12.78 14.16 -21.79
N HIS A 97 -11.98 13.14 -22.10
CA HIS A 97 -11.87 12.60 -23.45
C HIS A 97 -13.22 12.08 -23.99
N LEU A 98 -14.05 11.48 -23.12
CA LEU A 98 -15.40 11.05 -23.51
C LEU A 98 -16.26 12.24 -23.92
N ILE A 99 -16.29 13.33 -23.15
CA ILE A 99 -17.04 14.54 -23.47
C ILE A 99 -16.56 15.11 -24.82
N GLU A 100 -15.25 15.30 -24.98
CA GLU A 100 -14.69 15.87 -26.20
C GLU A 100 -15.06 15.06 -27.45
N ASN A 101 -15.13 13.75 -27.35
CA ASN A 101 -15.44 12.87 -28.45
C ASN A 101 -16.94 12.60 -28.65
N LEU A 102 -17.79 12.91 -27.66
CA LEU A 102 -19.23 12.71 -27.72
C LEU A 102 -20.01 14.01 -27.98
N LYS A 103 -19.42 15.20 -27.77
CA LYS A 103 -20.10 16.50 -27.85
C LYS A 103 -20.93 16.70 -29.14
N SER A 104 -20.47 16.21 -30.29
CA SER A 104 -21.20 16.31 -31.55
C SER A 104 -22.42 15.38 -31.64
N ALA A 105 -22.54 14.39 -30.78
CA ALA A 105 -23.64 13.44 -30.71
C ALA A 105 -24.65 13.79 -29.60
N ILE A 106 -24.27 14.61 -28.63
CA ILE A 106 -25.12 15.04 -27.53
C ILE A 106 -26.07 16.13 -28.03
N LYS A 107 -27.36 15.95 -27.82
CA LYS A 107 -28.35 16.96 -28.21
C LYS A 107 -28.23 18.20 -27.33
N PRO A 108 -28.49 19.41 -27.88
CA PRO A 108 -28.57 20.61 -27.06
C PRO A 108 -29.54 20.44 -25.87
N GLY A 109 -29.11 20.88 -24.68
CA GLY A 109 -29.91 20.79 -23.46
C GLY A 109 -29.87 19.45 -22.70
N VAL A 110 -29.18 18.42 -23.24
CA VAL A 110 -28.94 17.17 -22.50
C VAL A 110 -27.83 17.41 -21.46
N PRO A 111 -28.13 17.21 -20.16
CA PRO A 111 -27.12 17.43 -19.11
C PRO A 111 -26.05 16.34 -19.14
N VAL A 112 -24.81 16.76 -18.86
CA VAL A 112 -23.65 15.88 -18.71
C VAL A 112 -23.12 16.05 -17.29
N HIS A 113 -23.09 14.98 -16.55
CA HIS A 113 -22.73 14.96 -15.14
C HIS A 113 -21.53 14.05 -14.89
N ARG A 114 -20.69 14.43 -13.95
CA ARG A 114 -19.66 13.60 -13.34
C ARG A 114 -20.20 13.04 -12.03
N VAL A 115 -20.14 11.73 -11.83
CA VAL A 115 -20.47 11.06 -10.57
C VAL A 115 -19.25 10.31 -10.05
N VAL A 116 -19.00 10.44 -8.75
CA VAL A 116 -17.80 9.90 -8.08
C VAL A 116 -18.25 9.12 -6.85
N PHE A 117 -17.62 7.98 -6.62
CA PHE A 117 -17.91 7.13 -5.47
C PHE A 117 -16.65 6.34 -5.07
N HIS A 118 -16.44 6.20 -3.75
CA HIS A 118 -15.30 5.46 -3.18
C HIS A 118 -15.53 3.95 -3.15
N GLU A 119 -16.79 3.51 -3.23
CA GLU A 119 -17.19 2.10 -3.22
C GLU A 119 -18.39 1.86 -4.13
N ILE A 120 -18.48 0.65 -4.66
CA ILE A 120 -19.59 0.26 -5.55
C ILE A 120 -20.66 -0.46 -4.74
N THR A 121 -21.42 0.31 -3.97
CA THR A 121 -22.58 -0.14 -3.21
C THR A 121 -23.81 0.63 -3.64
N LYS A 122 -25.02 0.07 -3.37
CA LYS A 122 -26.29 0.77 -3.72
C LYS A 122 -26.37 2.15 -3.09
N THR A 123 -26.02 2.26 -1.81
CA THR A 123 -26.07 3.54 -1.07
C THR A 123 -25.10 4.58 -1.65
N ALA A 124 -23.83 4.18 -1.92
CA ALA A 124 -22.81 5.07 -2.48
C ALA A 124 -23.20 5.53 -3.89
N ILE A 125 -23.71 4.64 -4.72
CA ILE A 125 -24.17 4.96 -6.08
C ILE A 125 -25.40 5.91 -6.02
N ASP A 126 -26.39 5.64 -5.20
CA ASP A 126 -27.57 6.52 -5.07
C ASP A 126 -27.17 7.91 -4.59
N HIS A 127 -26.26 8.00 -3.62
CA HIS A 127 -25.73 9.29 -3.15
C HIS A 127 -24.98 10.03 -4.27
N ALA A 128 -24.09 9.36 -5.01
CA ALA A 128 -23.32 9.96 -6.09
C ALA A 128 -24.23 10.49 -7.22
N PHE A 129 -25.34 9.78 -7.53
CA PHE A 129 -26.31 10.22 -8.52
C PHE A 129 -27.21 11.35 -8.02
N ALA A 130 -27.41 11.46 -6.70
CA ALA A 130 -28.15 12.57 -6.08
C ALA A 130 -27.30 13.86 -5.98
N THR A 131 -25.97 13.73 -5.96
CA THR A 131 -25.03 14.84 -5.81
C THR A 131 -24.00 14.90 -6.97
N PRO A 132 -24.43 14.95 -8.24
CA PRO A 132 -23.53 14.99 -9.37
C PRO A 132 -22.77 16.31 -9.40
N ARG A 133 -21.55 16.30 -10.00
CA ARG A 133 -20.73 17.49 -10.18
C ARG A 133 -20.35 17.72 -11.64
N GLY A 134 -19.63 18.77 -11.93
CA GLY A 134 -18.90 18.96 -13.18
C GLY A 134 -17.56 18.22 -13.18
N LEU A 135 -16.84 18.28 -14.32
CA LEU A 135 -15.45 17.84 -14.38
C LEU A 135 -14.57 18.72 -13.48
N ASP A 136 -13.60 18.07 -12.85
CA ASP A 136 -12.49 18.74 -12.18
C ASP A 136 -11.34 18.94 -13.19
N TYR A 137 -11.27 20.12 -13.78
CA TYR A 137 -10.23 20.46 -14.76
C TYR A 137 -8.83 20.46 -14.14
N GLY A 138 -8.68 20.68 -12.82
CA GLY A 138 -7.39 20.57 -12.15
C GLY A 138 -6.85 19.12 -12.16
N LEU A 139 -7.73 18.13 -12.00
CA LEU A 139 -7.36 16.72 -12.14
C LEU A 139 -7.10 16.33 -13.60
N VAL A 140 -7.87 16.87 -14.55
CA VAL A 140 -7.61 16.69 -15.99
C VAL A 140 -6.23 17.21 -16.34
N ASP A 141 -5.92 18.46 -15.98
CA ASP A 141 -4.63 19.11 -16.24
C ASP A 141 -3.47 18.33 -15.60
N ALA A 142 -3.68 17.78 -14.40
CA ALA A 142 -2.68 16.95 -13.72
C ALA A 142 -2.41 15.63 -14.47
N ALA A 143 -3.45 15.00 -15.05
CA ALA A 143 -3.29 13.81 -15.89
C ALA A 143 -2.62 14.13 -17.22
N GLU A 144 -3.05 15.22 -17.91
CA GLU A 144 -2.44 15.70 -19.15
C GLU A 144 -0.98 16.06 -18.96
N THR A 145 -0.66 16.86 -17.92
CA THR A 145 0.72 17.23 -17.58
C THR A 145 1.60 16.00 -17.39
N ARG A 146 1.10 14.98 -16.69
CA ARG A 146 1.82 13.71 -16.55
C ARG A 146 2.06 13.05 -17.91
N ARG A 147 1.06 13.01 -18.76
CA ARG A 147 1.13 12.37 -20.08
C ARG A 147 2.12 13.11 -21.01
N ILE A 148 2.05 14.44 -21.01
CA ILE A 148 2.97 15.32 -21.75
C ILE A 148 4.41 15.12 -21.26
N LEU A 149 4.63 15.18 -19.94
CA LEU A 149 5.95 14.98 -19.35
C LEU A 149 6.55 13.61 -19.68
N ASP A 150 5.75 12.54 -19.61
CA ASP A 150 6.22 11.20 -19.97
C ASP A 150 6.61 11.13 -21.46
N ARG A 151 5.89 11.84 -22.34
CA ARG A 151 6.22 11.92 -23.77
C ARG A 151 7.51 12.70 -24.01
N LEU A 152 7.62 13.90 -23.46
CA LEU A 152 8.80 14.76 -23.59
C LEU A 152 10.04 14.05 -23.05
N PHE A 153 9.99 13.58 -21.82
CA PHE A 153 11.12 12.91 -21.17
C PHE A 153 11.57 11.65 -21.95
N GLY A 154 10.59 10.84 -22.39
CA GLY A 154 10.86 9.62 -23.15
C GLY A 154 11.50 9.90 -24.51
N TYR A 155 11.03 10.90 -25.24
CA TYR A 155 11.50 11.22 -26.58
C TYR A 155 12.79 12.01 -26.61
N GLU A 156 13.05 12.86 -25.63
CA GLU A 156 14.27 13.66 -25.56
C GLU A 156 15.44 12.88 -24.91
N VAL A 157 15.19 12.11 -23.86
CA VAL A 157 16.24 11.44 -23.10
C VAL A 157 16.59 10.05 -23.66
N SER A 158 15.63 9.28 -24.19
CA SER A 158 15.93 7.95 -24.76
C SER A 158 16.94 7.99 -25.91
N PRO A 159 16.89 8.95 -26.86
CA PRO A 159 17.93 9.06 -27.88
C PRO A 159 19.34 9.33 -27.35
N VAL A 160 19.46 9.98 -26.20
CA VAL A 160 20.77 10.14 -25.53
C VAL A 160 21.31 8.80 -25.07
N LEU A 161 20.45 7.95 -24.48
CA LEU A 161 20.81 6.59 -24.09
C LEU A 161 21.22 5.75 -25.31
N TRP A 162 20.52 5.89 -26.45
CA TRP A 162 20.87 5.15 -27.66
C TRP A 162 22.23 5.52 -28.23
N ARG A 163 22.61 6.78 -28.10
CA ARG A 163 23.92 7.26 -28.57
C ARG A 163 25.07 6.97 -27.61
N LYS A 164 24.79 6.97 -26.30
CA LYS A 164 25.83 6.90 -25.27
C LYS A 164 26.00 5.51 -24.64
N VAL A 165 24.93 4.70 -24.63
CA VAL A 165 24.88 3.40 -23.95
C VAL A 165 24.55 2.28 -24.92
N ASN A 166 23.29 2.11 -25.29
CA ASN A 166 22.86 1.07 -26.24
C ASN A 166 21.50 1.40 -26.86
N ARG A 167 21.28 0.93 -28.11
CA ARG A 167 19.99 1.06 -28.79
C ARG A 167 18.92 0.23 -28.06
N GLY A 168 17.68 0.71 -28.11
CA GLY A 168 16.52 0.04 -27.51
C GLY A 168 16.31 0.33 -26.02
N LEU A 169 17.24 1.04 -25.37
CA LEU A 169 17.03 1.53 -24.00
C LEU A 169 15.98 2.66 -24.00
N SER A 170 15.26 2.80 -22.90
CA SER A 170 14.29 3.89 -22.72
C SER A 170 14.50 4.60 -21.40
N ALA A 171 14.32 5.92 -21.41
CA ALA A 171 14.24 6.73 -20.23
C ALA A 171 12.76 7.01 -19.89
N GLY A 172 12.44 7.15 -18.63
CA GLY A 172 11.09 7.46 -18.19
C GLY A 172 11.06 8.01 -16.78
N ARG A 173 10.06 8.80 -16.49
CA ARG A 173 9.86 9.49 -15.22
C ARG A 173 9.85 8.55 -14.01
N VAL A 174 9.37 7.31 -14.16
CA VAL A 174 9.34 6.31 -13.08
C VAL A 174 10.56 5.40 -13.16
N GLN A 175 10.87 4.88 -14.34
CA GLN A 175 11.96 3.89 -14.49
C GLN A 175 13.34 4.47 -14.21
N SER A 176 13.63 5.71 -14.62
CA SER A 176 14.97 6.30 -14.41
C SER A 176 15.29 6.52 -12.91
N PRO A 177 14.41 7.13 -12.09
CA PRO A 177 14.63 7.18 -10.65
C PRO A 177 14.70 5.80 -9.98
N THR A 178 13.90 4.84 -10.45
CA THR A 178 13.95 3.47 -9.91
C THR A 178 15.30 2.81 -10.16
N VAL A 179 15.83 2.90 -11.38
CA VAL A 179 17.17 2.40 -11.71
C VAL A 179 18.23 3.10 -10.86
N ARG A 180 18.13 4.43 -10.70
CA ARG A 180 19.04 5.18 -9.83
C ARG A 180 19.06 4.64 -8.40
N LEU A 181 17.91 4.43 -7.77
CA LEU A 181 17.81 3.88 -6.42
C LEU A 181 18.46 2.48 -6.31
N ILE A 182 18.27 1.64 -7.34
CA ILE A 182 18.90 0.31 -7.39
C ILE A 182 20.42 0.44 -7.51
N VAL A 183 20.92 1.33 -8.38
CA VAL A 183 22.35 1.56 -8.57
C VAL A 183 22.99 2.14 -7.30
N GLU A 184 22.36 3.11 -6.66
CA GLU A 184 22.81 3.67 -5.38
C GLU A 184 22.93 2.55 -4.32
N ARG A 185 21.90 1.70 -4.21
CA ARG A 185 21.91 0.57 -3.29
C ARG A 185 22.99 -0.47 -3.61
N GLU A 186 23.18 -0.75 -4.89
CA GLU A 186 24.26 -1.66 -5.32
C GLU A 186 25.66 -1.08 -5.08
N THR A 187 25.83 0.22 -5.26
CA THR A 187 27.07 0.93 -4.91
C THR A 187 27.35 0.81 -3.40
N ASP A 188 26.34 1.02 -2.56
CA ASP A 188 26.45 0.80 -1.10
C ASP A 188 26.84 -0.66 -0.78
N ARG A 189 26.23 -1.63 -1.49
CA ARG A 189 26.53 -3.04 -1.32
C ARG A 189 27.96 -3.40 -1.71
N ILE A 190 28.46 -2.85 -2.80
CA ILE A 190 29.85 -3.06 -3.27
C ILE A 190 30.84 -2.40 -2.30
N ALA A 191 30.53 -1.22 -1.80
CA ALA A 191 31.36 -0.49 -0.86
C ALA A 191 31.33 -1.08 0.56
N PHE A 192 30.36 -1.96 0.86
CA PHE A 192 30.20 -2.56 2.18
C PHE A 192 31.37 -3.48 2.52
N VAL A 193 32.01 -3.21 3.65
CA VAL A 193 33.09 -4.05 4.23
C VAL A 193 32.51 -4.84 5.39
N SER A 194 32.53 -6.18 5.26
CA SER A 194 32.08 -7.06 6.35
C SER A 194 33.05 -7.04 7.52
N ALA A 195 32.51 -7.01 8.76
CA ALA A 195 33.30 -7.15 9.98
C ALA A 195 32.92 -8.45 10.66
N GLY A 196 33.94 -9.17 11.15
CA GLY A 196 33.76 -10.36 11.98
C GLY A 196 33.61 -9.96 13.46
N TYR A 197 32.65 -10.56 14.14
CA TYR A 197 32.52 -10.48 15.60
C TYR A 197 31.93 -11.79 16.12
N TRP A 198 32.24 -12.08 17.38
CA TRP A 198 31.74 -13.27 18.04
C TRP A 198 30.82 -12.86 19.21
N GLY A 199 29.82 -13.67 19.46
CA GLY A 199 28.93 -13.57 20.61
C GLY A 199 29.00 -14.84 21.44
N LEU A 200 28.54 -14.79 22.68
CA LEU A 200 28.42 -15.95 23.55
C LEU A 200 26.99 -16.02 24.08
N ASP A 201 26.41 -17.19 24.02
CA ASP A 201 25.07 -17.45 24.53
C ASP A 201 25.14 -18.46 25.69
N LEU A 202 24.41 -18.18 26.76
CA LEU A 202 24.17 -19.06 27.89
C LEU A 202 22.82 -19.75 27.70
N LEU A 203 22.76 -21.06 27.88
CA LEU A 203 21.52 -21.81 27.92
C LEU A 203 21.25 -22.21 29.37
N SER A 204 20.11 -21.82 29.94
CA SER A 204 19.72 -22.17 31.30
C SER A 204 19.38 -23.67 31.41
N ALA A 205 19.69 -24.25 32.56
CA ALA A 205 19.29 -25.63 32.93
C ALA A 205 17.88 -25.72 33.52
N THR A 206 17.11 -24.61 33.48
CA THR A 206 15.73 -24.57 33.99
C THR A 206 14.74 -25.25 33.03
N SER A 207 13.55 -25.56 33.54
CA SER A 207 12.46 -26.06 32.74
C SER A 207 11.28 -25.08 32.80
N PRO A 208 10.89 -24.44 31.69
CA PRO A 208 11.55 -24.46 30.37
C PRO A 208 12.92 -23.78 30.37
N SER A 209 13.84 -24.23 29.54
CA SER A 209 15.11 -23.58 29.35
C SER A 209 14.97 -22.29 28.54
N PHE A 210 15.82 -21.30 28.82
CA PHE A 210 15.87 -20.06 28.04
C PHE A 210 17.33 -19.71 27.69
N LYS A 211 17.49 -18.92 26.65
CA LYS A 211 18.77 -18.45 26.14
C LYS A 211 19.02 -17.01 26.63
N ALA A 212 20.21 -16.74 27.15
CA ALA A 212 20.68 -15.41 27.48
C ALA A 212 21.96 -15.09 26.70
N ALA A 213 22.01 -13.93 26.05
CA ALA A 213 23.17 -13.51 25.28
C ALA A 213 24.13 -12.70 26.20
N LEU A 214 25.44 -12.90 26.03
CA LEU A 214 26.46 -12.09 26.68
C LEU A 214 26.30 -10.64 26.21
N LEU A 215 26.18 -9.73 27.17
CA LEU A 215 25.95 -8.31 26.96
C LEU A 215 27.19 -7.49 27.23
N GLU A 216 27.87 -7.76 28.34
CA GLU A 216 29.03 -7.01 28.85
C GLU A 216 30.10 -7.94 29.39
N VAL A 217 31.34 -7.48 29.29
CA VAL A 217 32.51 -8.06 29.95
C VAL A 217 33.22 -6.93 30.69
N ASP A 218 33.41 -7.05 32.00
CA ASP A 218 34.01 -6.05 32.90
C ASP A 218 33.33 -4.67 32.77
N GLY A 219 31.99 -4.66 32.65
CA GLY A 219 31.18 -3.45 32.49
C GLY A 219 31.29 -2.78 31.10
N GLN A 220 31.99 -3.39 30.16
CA GLN A 220 32.08 -2.90 28.78
C GLN A 220 31.15 -3.71 27.88
N ARG A 221 30.24 -3.01 27.21
CA ARG A 221 29.29 -3.63 26.27
C ARG A 221 30.01 -4.28 25.09
N ILE A 222 29.64 -5.51 24.76
CA ILE A 222 30.16 -6.20 23.56
C ILE A 222 29.51 -5.71 22.29
N ALA A 223 30.26 -5.71 21.20
CA ALA A 223 29.78 -5.32 19.88
C ALA A 223 28.81 -6.37 19.31
N THR A 224 27.77 -5.87 18.64
CA THR A 224 26.84 -6.62 17.82
C THR A 224 26.89 -6.09 16.39
N GLY A 225 26.24 -6.73 15.42
CA GLY A 225 26.21 -6.25 14.05
C GLY A 225 25.75 -4.80 13.85
N LYS A 226 24.99 -4.23 14.81
CA LYS A 226 24.53 -2.83 14.79
C LYS A 226 25.59 -1.81 15.19
N ASP A 227 26.73 -2.29 15.71
CA ASP A 227 27.80 -1.44 16.22
C ASP A 227 28.90 -1.23 15.18
N PHE A 228 28.77 -1.79 13.99
CA PHE A 228 29.66 -1.56 12.86
C PHE A 228 28.99 -0.65 11.83
N ASP A 229 29.80 0.20 11.21
CA ASP A 229 29.38 0.98 10.04
C ASP A 229 29.54 0.18 8.73
N SER A 230 29.18 0.81 7.62
CA SER A 230 29.28 0.18 6.28
C SER A 230 30.72 -0.12 5.83
N PHE A 231 31.72 0.41 6.50
CA PHE A 231 33.13 0.18 6.25
C PHE A 231 33.78 -0.82 7.21
N GLY A 232 32.93 -1.51 8.02
CA GLY A 232 33.40 -2.48 9.01
C GLY A 232 34.05 -1.89 10.25
N LYS A 233 33.95 -0.55 10.43
CA LYS A 233 34.52 0.13 11.59
C LYS A 233 33.54 0.08 12.76
N VAL A 234 34.04 -0.34 13.93
CA VAL A 234 33.25 -0.42 15.15
C VAL A 234 33.06 0.97 15.78
N LYS A 235 31.89 1.19 16.38
CA LYS A 235 31.59 2.38 17.19
C LYS A 235 32.44 2.41 18.46
N ALA A 236 32.72 3.62 18.95
CA ALA A 236 33.41 3.79 20.24
C ALA A 236 32.60 3.25 21.41
N GLY A 237 33.25 2.78 22.44
CA GLY A 237 32.63 2.35 23.70
C GLY A 237 32.07 0.93 23.70
N VAL A 238 32.40 0.12 22.72
CA VAL A 238 32.06 -1.31 22.65
C VAL A 238 33.31 -2.17 22.44
N VAL A 239 33.30 -3.40 22.94
CA VAL A 239 34.38 -4.38 22.77
C VAL A 239 34.01 -5.38 21.68
N VAL A 240 34.91 -5.59 20.74
CA VAL A 240 34.75 -6.64 19.73
C VAL A 240 35.37 -7.92 20.26
N LEU A 241 34.57 -8.97 20.37
CA LEU A 241 35.07 -10.28 20.76
C LEU A 241 35.59 -11.04 19.53
N THR A 242 36.78 -11.61 19.63
CA THR A 242 37.33 -12.55 18.67
C THR A 242 37.02 -13.99 19.08
N GLU A 243 37.16 -14.93 18.15
CA GLU A 243 36.98 -16.36 18.41
C GLU A 243 37.81 -16.83 19.62
N SER A 244 39.08 -16.49 19.65
CA SER A 244 40.00 -16.91 20.70
C SER A 244 39.57 -16.39 22.08
N VAL A 245 39.09 -15.14 22.15
CA VAL A 245 38.58 -14.55 23.39
C VAL A 245 37.31 -15.26 23.85
N VAL A 246 36.37 -15.53 22.93
CA VAL A 246 35.12 -16.23 23.27
C VAL A 246 35.40 -17.65 23.73
N MET A 247 36.28 -18.40 23.07
CA MET A 247 36.62 -19.75 23.50
C MET A 247 37.27 -19.76 24.89
N SER A 248 38.19 -18.83 25.13
CA SER A 248 38.75 -18.65 26.48
C SER A 248 37.69 -18.31 27.55
N LEU A 249 36.70 -17.47 27.22
CA LEU A 249 35.60 -17.18 28.14
C LEU A 249 34.75 -18.41 28.41
N VAL A 250 34.43 -19.21 27.39
CA VAL A 250 33.67 -20.46 27.53
C VAL A 250 34.35 -21.40 28.50
N ASP A 251 35.64 -21.67 28.29
CA ASP A 251 36.41 -22.57 29.16
C ASP A 251 36.43 -22.12 30.62
N ARG A 252 36.62 -20.80 30.86
CA ARG A 252 36.69 -20.23 32.19
C ARG A 252 35.33 -20.04 32.85
N LEU A 253 34.26 -19.94 32.11
CA LEU A 253 32.89 -19.88 32.61
C LEU A 253 32.28 -21.25 32.88
N HIS A 254 32.86 -22.34 32.35
CA HIS A 254 32.29 -23.69 32.49
C HIS A 254 32.08 -24.12 33.94
N SER A 255 32.95 -23.70 34.85
CA SER A 255 32.86 -23.95 36.28
C SER A 255 32.28 -22.79 37.09
N ALA A 256 31.91 -21.68 36.44
CA ALA A 256 31.41 -20.50 37.11
C ALA A 256 29.98 -20.67 37.60
N THR A 257 29.69 -20.15 38.78
CA THR A 257 28.30 -20.00 39.25
C THR A 257 27.68 -18.78 38.58
N ILE A 258 26.60 -19.00 37.82
CA ILE A 258 25.82 -17.94 37.21
C ILE A 258 24.65 -17.58 38.12
N ASN A 259 24.58 -16.32 38.53
CA ASN A 259 23.54 -15.80 39.42
C ASN A 259 22.64 -14.79 38.69
N VAL A 260 21.39 -14.69 39.14
CA VAL A 260 20.50 -13.60 38.75
C VAL A 260 20.95 -12.29 39.42
N ARG A 261 21.24 -11.27 38.61
CA ARG A 261 21.62 -9.92 39.10
C ARG A 261 20.44 -9.00 39.25
N SER A 262 19.56 -9.03 38.23
CA SER A 262 18.32 -8.26 38.26
C SER A 262 17.21 -8.91 37.43
N VAL A 263 15.97 -8.63 37.83
CA VAL A 263 14.77 -8.91 37.09
C VAL A 263 13.96 -7.62 37.03
N GLU A 264 13.64 -7.16 35.82
CA GLU A 264 12.90 -5.93 35.63
C GLU A 264 11.66 -6.20 34.77
N ASP A 265 10.52 -5.73 35.25
CA ASP A 265 9.27 -5.77 34.56
C ASP A 265 8.99 -4.41 33.93
N LYS A 266 8.73 -4.39 32.62
CA LYS A 266 8.39 -3.17 31.89
C LYS A 266 7.05 -3.36 31.19
N PRO A 267 6.11 -2.42 31.30
CA PRO A 267 4.87 -2.48 30.56
C PRO A 267 5.15 -2.48 29.06
N TYR A 268 4.53 -3.43 28.36
CA TYR A 268 4.58 -3.53 26.90
C TYR A 268 3.28 -2.99 26.32
N ARG A 269 3.38 -2.17 25.29
CA ARG A 269 2.25 -1.72 24.49
C ARG A 269 2.60 -1.75 23.00
N SER A 270 1.67 -2.25 22.20
CA SER A 270 1.78 -2.25 20.74
C SER A 270 0.50 -1.75 20.12
N SER A 271 0.55 -0.57 19.52
CA SER A 271 -0.61 0.03 18.87
C SER A 271 -0.92 -0.64 17.52
N PRO A 272 -2.19 -0.78 17.18
CA PRO A 272 -2.61 -1.28 15.88
C PRO A 272 -2.08 -0.41 14.74
N LYS A 273 -1.73 -1.06 13.65
CA LYS A 273 -1.35 -0.36 12.42
C LYS A 273 -2.58 0.30 11.77
N PRO A 274 -2.42 1.43 11.05
CA PRO A 274 -3.50 2.07 10.33
C PRO A 274 -4.11 1.15 9.26
N PRO A 275 -5.33 1.46 8.79
CA PRO A 275 -5.91 0.82 7.61
C PRO A 275 -4.96 0.86 6.41
N PHE A 276 -5.19 0.01 5.43
CA PHE A 276 -4.31 -0.06 4.26
C PHE A 276 -4.44 1.14 3.34
N ILE A 277 -3.28 1.60 2.85
CA ILE A 277 -3.11 2.37 1.62
C ILE A 277 -2.52 1.44 0.56
N THR A 278 -2.48 1.87 -0.71
CA THR A 278 -1.96 1.07 -1.83
C THR A 278 -0.60 0.44 -1.52
N SER A 279 0.37 1.24 -1.07
CA SER A 279 1.74 0.76 -0.82
C SER A 279 1.83 -0.24 0.34
N THR A 280 1.11 0.00 1.45
CA THR A 280 1.14 -0.90 2.60
C THR A 280 0.38 -2.19 2.34
N LEU A 281 -0.69 -2.16 1.52
CA LEU A 281 -1.38 -3.36 1.06
C LEU A 281 -0.44 -4.24 0.21
N GLN A 282 0.27 -3.64 -0.76
CA GLN A 282 1.24 -4.36 -1.59
C GLN A 282 2.35 -5.00 -0.75
N GLN A 283 2.93 -4.26 0.20
CA GLN A 283 4.00 -4.75 1.08
C GLN A 283 3.53 -5.91 1.95
N GLU A 284 2.38 -5.75 2.61
CA GLU A 284 1.87 -6.77 3.53
C GLU A 284 1.40 -8.03 2.80
N ALA A 285 0.71 -7.87 1.65
CA ALA A 285 0.30 -8.99 0.81
C ALA A 285 1.52 -9.70 0.19
N GLY A 286 2.53 -8.95 -0.24
CA GLY A 286 3.79 -9.54 -0.70
C GLY A 286 4.47 -10.38 0.38
N ARG A 287 4.53 -9.87 1.60
CA ARG A 287 5.17 -10.54 2.74
C ARG A 287 4.37 -11.77 3.23
N LYS A 288 3.05 -11.64 3.40
CA LYS A 288 2.20 -12.67 4.01
C LYS A 288 1.62 -13.67 3.00
N LEU A 289 1.23 -13.18 1.82
CA LEU A 289 0.53 -13.97 0.80
C LEU A 289 1.43 -14.37 -0.36
N ARG A 290 2.67 -13.87 -0.41
CA ARG A 290 3.64 -14.11 -1.49
C ARG A 290 3.15 -13.66 -2.88
N LEU A 291 2.28 -12.65 -2.93
CA LEU A 291 1.77 -12.06 -4.17
C LEU A 291 2.69 -10.95 -4.66
N SER A 292 2.94 -10.89 -5.96
CA SER A 292 3.63 -9.74 -6.56
C SER A 292 2.74 -8.48 -6.49
N ALA A 293 3.34 -7.29 -6.53
CA ALA A 293 2.60 -6.03 -6.53
C ALA A 293 1.55 -5.97 -7.66
N GLN A 294 1.87 -6.50 -8.84
CA GLN A 294 0.95 -6.57 -9.97
C GLN A 294 -0.25 -7.49 -9.67
N GLN A 295 0.00 -8.65 -9.06
CA GLN A 295 -1.07 -9.57 -8.66
C GLN A 295 -1.97 -8.95 -7.60
N VAL A 296 -1.38 -8.29 -6.58
CA VAL A 296 -2.14 -7.57 -5.54
C VAL A 296 -3.05 -6.53 -6.18
N MET A 297 -2.52 -5.67 -7.06
CA MET A 297 -3.33 -4.61 -7.69
C MET A 297 -4.42 -5.16 -8.61
N ARG A 298 -4.13 -6.20 -9.40
CA ARG A 298 -5.16 -6.85 -10.24
C ARG A 298 -6.27 -7.45 -9.39
N THR A 299 -5.91 -8.12 -8.28
CA THR A 299 -6.89 -8.74 -7.38
C THR A 299 -7.72 -7.69 -6.64
N ALA A 300 -7.08 -6.62 -6.16
CA ALA A 300 -7.76 -5.50 -5.50
C ALA A 300 -8.71 -4.77 -6.46
N GLN A 301 -8.31 -4.57 -7.73
CA GLN A 301 -9.17 -4.01 -8.78
C GLN A 301 -10.44 -4.87 -8.95
N GLY A 302 -10.30 -6.20 -9.03
CA GLY A 302 -11.45 -7.10 -9.14
C GLY A 302 -12.36 -7.05 -7.91
N LEU A 303 -11.79 -6.93 -6.71
CA LEU A 303 -12.56 -6.78 -5.47
C LEU A 303 -13.32 -5.45 -5.43
N TYR A 304 -12.70 -4.35 -5.85
CA TYR A 304 -13.36 -3.05 -5.95
C TYR A 304 -14.49 -3.06 -6.98
N GLU A 305 -14.23 -3.52 -8.20
CA GLU A 305 -15.23 -3.59 -9.27
C GLU A 305 -16.40 -4.53 -8.93
N GLY A 306 -16.16 -5.54 -8.10
CA GLY A 306 -17.16 -6.44 -7.55
C GLY A 306 -17.94 -5.87 -6.36
N GLY A 307 -17.58 -4.68 -5.87
CA GLY A 307 -18.23 -4.04 -4.72
C GLY A 307 -17.89 -4.68 -3.38
N PHE A 308 -16.69 -5.26 -3.22
CA PHE A 308 -16.25 -5.89 -1.98
C PHE A 308 -15.34 -5.00 -1.13
N ILE A 309 -14.58 -4.09 -1.73
CA ILE A 309 -13.69 -3.14 -1.04
C ILE A 309 -13.86 -1.74 -1.62
N THR A 310 -13.38 -0.74 -0.88
CA THR A 310 -13.23 0.64 -1.36
C THR A 310 -12.16 0.73 -2.44
N TYR A 311 -12.07 1.89 -3.09
CA TYR A 311 -11.09 2.15 -4.14
C TYR A 311 -9.66 1.88 -3.65
N MET A 312 -8.90 1.08 -4.40
CA MET A 312 -7.62 0.56 -3.96
C MET A 312 -6.41 1.45 -4.30
N ARG A 313 -6.58 2.50 -5.11
CA ARG A 313 -5.51 3.48 -5.39
C ARG A 313 -5.68 4.68 -4.48
N THR A 314 -5.25 4.54 -3.25
CA THR A 314 -5.35 5.58 -2.22
C THR A 314 -4.07 5.67 -1.40
N ASP A 315 -3.74 6.85 -0.93
CA ASP A 315 -2.70 7.14 0.07
C ASP A 315 -3.30 7.60 1.41
N SER A 316 -4.64 7.60 1.53
CA SER A 316 -5.38 7.94 2.74
C SER A 316 -5.48 6.74 3.69
N VAL A 317 -5.25 7.00 4.98
CA VAL A 317 -5.50 6.05 6.10
C VAL A 317 -6.81 6.35 6.84
N THR A 318 -7.60 7.30 6.35
CA THR A 318 -8.84 7.74 6.98
C THR A 318 -9.96 6.73 6.73
N LEU A 319 -10.80 6.50 7.72
CA LEU A 319 -12.08 5.79 7.60
C LEU A 319 -13.22 6.79 7.77
N ALA A 320 -14.26 6.68 6.95
CA ALA A 320 -15.50 7.45 7.11
C ALA A 320 -16.19 7.12 8.44
N ASP A 321 -17.00 8.02 8.95
CA ASP A 321 -17.64 7.86 10.27
C ASP A 321 -18.62 6.67 10.28
N GLU A 322 -19.29 6.41 9.17
CA GLU A 322 -20.14 5.23 8.99
C GLU A 322 -19.31 3.94 9.08
N ALA A 323 -18.16 3.93 8.43
CA ALA A 323 -17.26 2.78 8.47
C ALA A 323 -16.68 2.56 9.88
N LEU A 324 -16.29 3.64 10.59
CA LEU A 324 -15.85 3.56 11.97
C LEU A 324 -16.93 2.94 12.87
N THR A 325 -18.18 3.35 12.70
CA THR A 325 -19.33 2.84 13.46
C THR A 325 -19.57 1.36 13.20
N GLU A 326 -19.58 0.97 11.94
CA GLU A 326 -19.81 -0.42 11.51
C GLU A 326 -18.68 -1.36 11.96
N VAL A 327 -17.42 -0.95 11.75
CA VAL A 327 -16.23 -1.72 12.17
C VAL A 327 -16.25 -1.96 13.69
N ARG A 328 -16.56 -0.94 14.49
CA ARG A 328 -16.65 -1.05 15.95
C ARG A 328 -17.81 -1.94 16.41
N THR A 329 -18.92 -1.90 15.70
CA THR A 329 -20.05 -2.80 15.91
C THR A 329 -19.66 -4.25 15.61
N GLN A 330 -18.96 -4.48 14.52
CA GLN A 330 -18.47 -5.80 14.14
C GLN A 330 -17.45 -6.35 15.16
N ILE A 331 -16.52 -5.50 15.64
CA ILE A 331 -15.55 -5.92 16.68
C ILE A 331 -16.31 -6.33 17.96
N ARG A 332 -17.30 -5.53 18.40
CA ARG A 332 -18.08 -5.86 19.60
C ARG A 332 -18.81 -7.19 19.47
N LYS A 333 -19.33 -7.47 18.28
CA LYS A 333 -20.04 -8.72 17.98
C LYS A 333 -19.12 -9.93 18.00
N ASP A 334 -17.92 -9.82 17.38
CA ASP A 334 -17.04 -10.97 17.14
C ASP A 334 -16.10 -11.23 18.31
N TYR A 335 -15.67 -10.17 19.05
CA TYR A 335 -14.63 -10.24 20.06
C TYR A 335 -15.07 -9.77 21.45
N GLY A 336 -16.18 -9.04 21.56
CA GLY A 336 -16.68 -8.50 22.82
C GLY A 336 -16.39 -7.01 23.01
N ALA A 337 -16.99 -6.44 24.06
CA ALA A 337 -16.92 -5.00 24.34
C ALA A 337 -15.51 -4.52 24.69
N ASP A 338 -14.72 -5.35 25.37
CA ASP A 338 -13.37 -5.04 25.83
C ASP A 338 -12.39 -4.77 24.67
N TYR A 339 -12.72 -5.26 23.47
CA TYR A 339 -11.94 -5.02 22.26
C TYR A 339 -12.34 -3.76 21.50
N VAL A 340 -13.22 -2.94 22.05
CA VAL A 340 -13.67 -1.67 21.45
C VAL A 340 -13.27 -0.51 22.35
N PRO A 341 -12.24 0.29 21.98
CA PRO A 341 -11.87 1.48 22.76
C PRO A 341 -13.03 2.46 22.91
N ASP A 342 -13.05 3.30 23.94
CA ASP A 342 -14.13 4.27 24.20
C ASP A 342 -14.35 5.22 23.01
N SER A 343 -13.28 5.65 22.37
CA SER A 343 -13.32 6.51 21.18
C SER A 343 -12.75 5.82 19.94
N PRO A 344 -13.26 6.14 18.73
CA PRO A 344 -12.68 5.65 17.49
C PRO A 344 -11.22 6.06 17.32
N ARG A 345 -10.36 5.14 16.87
CA ARG A 345 -8.99 5.47 16.49
C ARG A 345 -8.98 6.23 15.17
N ARG A 346 -8.38 7.40 15.17
CA ARG A 346 -8.15 8.20 13.96
C ARG A 346 -6.67 8.26 13.65
N TYR A 347 -6.33 8.02 12.41
CA TYR A 347 -4.95 8.03 11.91
C TYR A 347 -4.73 9.27 11.05
N ALA A 348 -3.60 9.95 11.24
CA ALA A 348 -3.25 11.11 10.45
C ALA A 348 -2.50 10.68 9.17
N ASN A 349 -2.86 11.28 8.04
CA ASN A 349 -2.11 11.15 6.80
C ASN A 349 -0.75 11.84 6.96
N LYS A 350 0.34 11.11 6.67
CA LYS A 350 1.71 11.65 6.72
C LYS A 350 2.12 12.39 5.46
N VAL A 351 1.35 12.28 4.39
CA VAL A 351 1.66 12.85 3.08
C VAL A 351 0.97 14.20 2.96
N LYS A 352 1.76 15.28 2.81
CA LYS A 352 1.25 16.66 2.71
C LYS A 352 0.34 16.92 1.49
N ASN A 353 0.41 16.08 0.46
CA ASN A 353 -0.38 16.17 -0.76
C ASN A 353 -1.18 14.88 -1.00
N ALA A 354 -1.67 14.23 0.08
CA ALA A 354 -2.65 13.17 -0.06
C ALA A 354 -3.82 13.72 -0.88
N GLN A 355 -4.24 13.00 -1.91
CA GLN A 355 -5.43 13.39 -2.68
C GLN A 355 -6.58 13.51 -1.67
N GLU A 356 -7.06 14.74 -1.51
CA GLU A 356 -8.13 15.06 -0.57
C GLU A 356 -9.36 14.22 -0.92
N ALA A 357 -10.09 13.77 0.10
CA ALA A 357 -11.32 13.01 0.03
C ALA A 357 -11.21 11.49 -0.20
N HIS A 358 -10.02 10.90 -0.33
CA HIS A 358 -9.92 9.45 -0.45
C HIS A 358 -10.02 8.76 0.91
N GLU A 359 -10.73 7.65 0.95
CA GLU A 359 -10.80 6.76 2.10
C GLU A 359 -9.69 5.68 2.01
N ALA A 360 -9.37 5.05 3.15
CA ALA A 360 -8.48 3.90 3.19
C ALA A 360 -9.10 2.67 2.49
N ILE A 361 -8.26 1.70 2.14
CA ILE A 361 -8.72 0.42 1.60
C ILE A 361 -9.36 -0.39 2.71
N ARG A 362 -10.66 -0.61 2.62
CA ARG A 362 -11.49 -1.37 3.58
C ARG A 362 -12.57 -2.19 2.88
N PRO A 363 -13.20 -3.16 3.56
CA PRO A 363 -14.45 -3.76 3.07
C PRO A 363 -15.55 -2.71 2.87
N THR A 364 -16.40 -2.92 1.87
CA THR A 364 -17.61 -2.07 1.65
C THR A 364 -18.64 -2.29 2.76
N LEU A 365 -19.56 -1.32 2.90
CA LEU A 365 -20.65 -1.40 3.86
C LEU A 365 -21.94 -1.98 3.24
N PRO A 366 -22.75 -2.74 3.99
CA PRO A 366 -22.46 -3.30 5.32
C PRO A 366 -21.29 -4.29 5.28
N MET A 367 -20.48 -4.28 6.34
CA MET A 367 -19.22 -5.06 6.35
C MET A 367 -19.52 -6.56 6.43
N ARG A 368 -19.02 -7.33 5.47
CA ARG A 368 -19.26 -8.78 5.35
C ARG A 368 -18.03 -9.57 5.78
N SER A 369 -18.19 -10.59 6.62
CA SER A 369 -17.08 -11.45 7.01
C SER A 369 -16.56 -12.26 5.81
N PRO A 370 -15.27 -12.65 5.79
CA PRO A 370 -14.72 -13.49 4.73
C PRO A 370 -15.49 -14.80 4.54
N GLU A 371 -15.99 -15.38 5.62
CA GLU A 371 -16.75 -16.64 5.61
C GLU A 371 -18.09 -16.48 4.88
N SER A 372 -18.75 -15.33 5.05
CA SER A 372 -20.04 -15.03 4.39
C SER A 372 -19.89 -14.82 2.88
N LEU A 373 -18.68 -14.55 2.41
CA LEU A 373 -18.36 -14.32 1.00
C LEU A 373 -17.80 -15.54 0.25
N SER A 374 -17.69 -16.69 0.91
CA SER A 374 -17.05 -17.91 0.37
C SER A 374 -17.69 -18.44 -0.93
N SER A 375 -18.98 -18.13 -1.16
CA SER A 375 -19.68 -18.47 -2.41
C SER A 375 -19.48 -17.44 -3.54
N GLN A 376 -18.98 -16.22 -3.23
CA GLN A 376 -18.89 -15.10 -4.17
C GLN A 376 -17.45 -14.84 -4.62
N ILE A 377 -16.49 -14.99 -3.72
CA ILE A 377 -15.06 -14.81 -3.98
C ILE A 377 -14.26 -16.00 -3.50
N ASN A 378 -13.17 -16.33 -4.17
CA ASN A 378 -12.30 -17.46 -3.85
C ASN A 378 -10.83 -17.16 -4.17
N GLY A 379 -9.94 -18.12 -3.89
CA GLY A 379 -8.52 -18.07 -4.22
C GLY A 379 -7.83 -16.77 -3.74
N PRO A 380 -7.01 -16.14 -4.60
CA PRO A 380 -6.28 -14.91 -4.25
C PRO A 380 -7.19 -13.77 -3.79
N ALA A 381 -8.41 -13.65 -4.34
CA ALA A 381 -9.36 -12.61 -3.96
C ALA A 381 -9.83 -12.77 -2.51
N MET A 382 -10.14 -14.01 -2.09
CA MET A 382 -10.56 -14.29 -0.72
C MET A 382 -9.44 -14.00 0.30
N VAL A 383 -8.21 -14.44 0.01
CA VAL A 383 -7.10 -14.23 0.97
C VAL A 383 -6.71 -12.76 1.08
N LEU A 384 -6.79 -12.00 -0.04
CA LEU A 384 -6.55 -10.55 -0.03
C LEU A 384 -7.67 -9.81 0.70
N TYR A 385 -8.94 -10.17 0.46
CA TYR A 385 -10.09 -9.61 1.17
C TYR A 385 -9.97 -9.86 2.68
N ARG A 386 -9.63 -11.09 3.11
CA ARG A 386 -9.41 -11.43 4.51
C ARG A 386 -8.31 -10.60 5.15
N LEU A 387 -7.22 -10.35 4.43
CA LEU A 387 -6.12 -9.50 4.90
C LEU A 387 -6.59 -8.05 5.12
N ILE A 388 -7.39 -7.51 4.20
CA ILE A 388 -7.96 -6.15 4.29
C ILE A 388 -8.95 -6.08 5.45
N TRP A 389 -9.85 -7.04 5.55
CA TRP A 389 -10.86 -7.14 6.61
C TRP A 389 -10.21 -7.19 8.00
N GLN A 390 -9.24 -8.08 8.21
CA GLN A 390 -8.50 -8.18 9.47
C GLN A 390 -7.78 -6.88 9.84
N ARG A 391 -7.14 -6.21 8.87
CA ARG A 391 -6.45 -4.94 9.09
C ARG A 391 -7.44 -3.84 9.47
N THR A 392 -8.58 -3.79 8.84
CA THR A 392 -9.63 -2.81 9.12
C THR A 392 -10.15 -2.97 10.55
N LEU A 393 -10.50 -4.19 10.98
CA LEU A 393 -10.90 -4.47 12.36
C LEU A 393 -9.78 -4.12 13.34
N ALA A 394 -8.59 -4.66 13.14
CA ALA A 394 -7.45 -4.44 14.04
C ALA A 394 -7.13 -2.96 14.21
N SER A 395 -7.33 -2.14 13.17
CA SER A 395 -7.08 -0.70 13.23
C SER A 395 -7.97 0.02 14.26
N GLN A 396 -9.11 -0.54 14.63
CA GLN A 396 -10.05 0.02 15.59
C GLN A 396 -10.06 -0.70 16.95
N MET A 397 -9.16 -1.68 17.16
CA MET A 397 -9.01 -2.37 18.44
C MET A 397 -8.08 -1.60 19.41
N PRO A 398 -8.08 -1.92 20.71
CA PRO A 398 -7.16 -1.35 21.69
C PRO A 398 -5.70 -1.74 21.39
N ASP A 399 -4.76 -1.12 22.09
CA ASP A 399 -3.38 -1.56 22.08
C ASP A 399 -3.27 -2.96 22.67
N ALA A 400 -2.45 -3.81 22.07
CA ALA A 400 -2.01 -5.00 22.75
C ALA A 400 -1.14 -4.57 23.94
N ALA A 401 -1.54 -4.98 25.14
CA ALA A 401 -0.85 -4.66 26.38
C ALA A 401 -0.32 -5.92 27.03
N GLY A 402 0.82 -5.81 27.67
CA GLY A 402 1.47 -6.92 28.35
C GLY A 402 2.64 -6.46 29.20
N VAL A 403 3.50 -7.40 29.54
CA VAL A 403 4.70 -7.15 30.34
C VAL A 403 5.91 -7.76 29.64
N THR A 404 6.97 -6.98 29.49
CA THR A 404 8.29 -7.47 29.09
C THR A 404 9.12 -7.66 30.35
N VAL A 405 9.49 -8.91 30.65
CA VAL A 405 10.41 -9.27 31.71
C VAL A 405 11.82 -9.29 31.12
N SER A 406 12.73 -8.54 31.72
CA SER A 406 14.15 -8.53 31.37
C SER A 406 14.96 -9.11 32.52
N ILE A 407 15.82 -10.08 32.27
CA ILE A 407 16.64 -10.74 33.28
C ILE A 407 18.11 -10.46 32.97
N ARG A 408 18.87 -10.06 33.99
CA ARG A 408 20.31 -9.99 33.96
C ARG A 408 20.90 -11.14 34.79
N LEU A 409 21.82 -11.84 34.16
CA LEU A 409 22.55 -12.94 34.79
C LEU A 409 24.04 -12.57 34.79
N GLY A 410 24.77 -13.00 35.80
CA GLY A 410 26.19 -12.71 35.83
C GLY A 410 27.01 -13.83 36.46
N GLY A 411 28.24 -13.96 35.99
CA GLY A 411 29.22 -14.90 36.50
C GLY A 411 30.63 -14.42 36.24
N ILE A 412 31.53 -14.86 37.10
CA ILE A 412 32.96 -14.53 37.00
C ILE A 412 33.68 -15.63 36.22
N ALA A 413 34.18 -15.29 35.04
CA ALA A 413 35.12 -16.15 34.32
C ALA A 413 36.43 -16.21 35.10
N ALA A 414 36.80 -17.39 35.57
CA ALA A 414 37.97 -17.57 36.45
C ALA A 414 39.26 -17.04 35.79
N ALA A 415 40.21 -16.58 36.59
CA ALA A 415 41.52 -16.23 36.09
C ALA A 415 42.25 -17.47 35.57
N SER A 416 43.11 -17.30 34.57
CA SER A 416 44.01 -18.34 34.07
C SER A 416 45.46 -17.86 34.16
N ALA A 417 46.41 -18.68 33.80
CA ALA A 417 47.84 -18.33 33.91
C ALA A 417 48.24 -17.03 33.18
N SER A 418 47.46 -16.65 32.16
CA SER A 418 47.73 -15.48 31.28
C SER A 418 46.63 -14.42 31.21
N VAL A 419 45.50 -14.65 31.86
CA VAL A 419 44.32 -13.75 31.77
C VAL A 419 43.70 -13.58 33.17
N THR A 420 43.40 -12.33 33.54
CA THR A 420 42.69 -11.99 34.78
C THR A 420 41.25 -12.50 34.72
N ALA A 421 40.63 -12.63 35.90
CA ALA A 421 39.20 -12.91 36.00
C ALA A 421 38.39 -11.80 35.30
N ASN A 422 37.32 -12.20 34.58
CA ASN A 422 36.42 -11.25 33.92
C ASN A 422 35.00 -11.38 34.49
N ASP A 423 34.38 -10.27 34.76
CA ASP A 423 32.96 -10.21 35.07
C ASP A 423 32.11 -10.25 33.80
N CYS A 424 31.32 -11.30 33.64
CA CYS A 424 30.50 -11.52 32.47
C CYS A 424 29.02 -11.32 32.81
N GLU A 425 28.34 -10.42 32.09
CA GLU A 425 26.90 -10.19 32.20
C GLU A 425 26.15 -10.67 30.99
N PHE A 426 25.11 -11.46 31.22
CA PHE A 426 24.21 -11.98 30.19
C PHE A 426 22.83 -11.36 30.33
N ALA A 427 22.12 -11.23 29.23
CA ALA A 427 20.76 -10.71 29.20
C ALA A 427 19.80 -11.64 28.46
N ALA A 428 18.61 -11.81 29.02
CA ALA A 428 17.47 -12.42 28.38
C ALA A 428 16.24 -11.54 28.57
N SER A 429 15.31 -11.56 27.64
CA SER A 429 14.01 -10.90 27.77
C SER A 429 12.91 -11.72 27.12
N GLY A 430 11.71 -11.67 27.70
CA GLY A 430 10.51 -12.27 27.18
C GLY A 430 9.33 -11.34 27.38
N THR A 431 8.37 -11.36 26.43
CA THR A 431 7.15 -10.55 26.51
C THR A 431 5.94 -11.46 26.57
N THR A 432 5.08 -11.23 27.58
CA THR A 432 3.74 -11.82 27.66
C THR A 432 2.71 -10.76 27.31
N ILE A 433 1.74 -11.11 26.43
CA ILE A 433 0.68 -10.22 25.95
C ILE A 433 -0.66 -10.78 26.39
#